data_d42d442440d2f9014b5019c39e3fad6b
#
_entry.id   d42d442440d2f9014b5019c39e3fad6b
#
_cell.length_a   1.000
_cell.length_b   1.000
_cell.length_c   1.000
_cell.angle_alpha   90.00
_cell.angle_beta   90.00
_cell.angle_gamma   90.00
#
_symmetry.space_group_name_H-M   'P 1'
#
loop_
_entity.id
_entity.type
_entity.pdbx_description
1 polymer ?
#
loop_
_entity_poly.entity_id
_entity_poly.type
_entity_poly.pdbx_seq_one_letter_code
_entity_poly.pdbx_strand_id
1 'polypeptide(L)'
;MEVIVNPILLIVLVALAIILIAIAAIALVRAMQFPIDLGETVSVQLPVIDGEEVAEHIGLALQLKTISDPDPSKTDPLPFVGFRNLIRTLYPAVFDNLQEELINDHAILLTWQGTDSSLNPIAFTSHQDVVPADDGPDSPWTYPPFSGTLADGYVWGRGALDTKGTLIALLEATNNLLREGFRPLRTIYLAFGHDEEVSGTYGAKAIAETLERRGVQLAFLLDEGGFVSESIMPGVKAPVGLIGVAEKGHVTLKLRAEVKGGHSAYPPENTAIGALSLAISTLEANPFPQTLDMVEFMMSFVEKDWLQVWKWPGLARQWQCFQVGKIGRASCRERV
;
A
#
# COMPACT_ATOMS: atom_id res chain seq x y z
N MET A 1 10.90 40.26 -46.25
CA MET A 1 9.92 39.18 -46.46
C MET A 1 8.85 39.38 -45.39
N GLU A 2 7.75 40.09 -45.73
CA GLU A 2 6.64 40.29 -44.81
C GLU A 2 5.89 38.97 -44.63
N VAL A 3 5.80 38.50 -43.39
CA VAL A 3 5.02 37.31 -43.07
C VAL A 3 3.53 37.74 -43.10
N ILE A 4 2.84 37.49 -44.20
CA ILE A 4 1.41 37.71 -44.30
C ILE A 4 0.70 36.62 -43.47
N VAL A 5 0.37 36.93 -42.22
CA VAL A 5 -0.42 36.04 -41.35
C VAL A 5 -1.85 35.96 -41.92
N ASN A 6 -2.33 34.76 -42.19
CA ASN A 6 -3.70 34.55 -42.67
C ASN A 6 -4.69 35.08 -41.61
N PRO A 7 -5.54 36.08 -41.94
CA PRO A 7 -6.44 36.70 -40.97
C PRO A 7 -7.45 35.74 -40.36
N ILE A 8 -7.85 34.69 -41.09
CA ILE A 8 -8.73 33.64 -40.56
C ILE A 8 -8.01 32.82 -39.49
N LEU A 9 -6.73 32.45 -39.71
CA LEU A 9 -5.94 31.74 -38.74
C LEU A 9 -5.73 32.56 -37.45
N LEU A 10 -5.49 33.86 -37.59
CA LEU A 10 -5.37 34.78 -36.45
C LEU A 10 -6.67 34.85 -35.64
N ILE A 11 -7.84 34.99 -36.31
CA ILE A 11 -9.13 34.98 -35.64
C ILE A 11 -9.39 33.68 -34.89
N VAL A 12 -9.07 32.54 -35.48
CA VAL A 12 -9.23 31.23 -34.84
C VAL A 12 -8.32 31.10 -33.62
N LEU A 13 -7.06 31.53 -33.72
CA LEU A 13 -6.14 31.49 -32.57
C LEU A 13 -6.57 32.41 -31.44
N VAL A 14 -7.06 33.62 -31.75
CA VAL A 14 -7.60 34.56 -30.75
C VAL A 14 -8.84 33.97 -30.08
N ALA A 15 -9.77 33.40 -30.86
CA ALA A 15 -10.95 32.74 -30.30
C ALA A 15 -10.59 31.56 -29.37
N LEU A 16 -9.65 30.71 -29.76
CA LEU A 16 -9.13 29.63 -28.92
C LEU A 16 -8.48 30.16 -27.63
N ALA A 17 -7.70 31.23 -27.71
CA ALA A 17 -7.10 31.86 -26.55
C ALA A 17 -8.14 32.40 -25.56
N ILE A 18 -9.19 33.06 -26.09
CA ILE A 18 -10.31 33.58 -25.27
C ILE A 18 -11.05 32.43 -24.59
N ILE A 19 -11.31 31.33 -25.30
CA ILE A 19 -11.95 30.13 -24.71
C ILE A 19 -11.09 29.53 -23.60
N LEU A 20 -9.79 29.40 -23.81
CA LEU A 20 -8.88 28.88 -22.79
C LEU A 20 -8.81 29.77 -21.55
N ILE A 21 -8.77 31.11 -21.76
CA ILE A 21 -8.80 32.09 -20.66
C ILE A 21 -10.12 31.98 -19.89
N ALA A 22 -11.25 31.87 -20.59
CA ALA A 22 -12.55 31.70 -19.95
C ALA A 22 -12.65 30.41 -19.14
N ILE A 23 -12.17 29.31 -19.68
CA ILE A 23 -12.09 28.01 -18.95
C ILE A 23 -11.22 28.15 -17.71
N ALA A 24 -10.04 28.76 -17.84
CA ALA A 24 -9.12 28.95 -16.71
C ALA A 24 -9.76 29.88 -15.64
N ALA A 25 -10.44 30.94 -16.04
CA ALA A 25 -11.13 31.84 -15.11
C ALA A 25 -12.29 31.14 -14.38
N ILE A 26 -13.09 30.34 -15.10
CA ILE A 26 -14.17 29.53 -14.49
C ILE A 26 -13.59 28.53 -13.50
N ALA A 27 -12.51 27.83 -13.86
CA ALA A 27 -11.84 26.88 -12.99
C ALA A 27 -11.29 27.57 -11.73
N LEU A 28 -10.68 28.75 -11.88
CA LEU A 28 -10.16 29.54 -10.76
C LEU A 28 -11.29 30.00 -9.82
N VAL A 29 -12.37 30.56 -10.38
CA VAL A 29 -13.53 31.02 -9.58
C VAL A 29 -14.15 29.83 -8.83
N ARG A 30 -14.31 28.68 -9.48
CA ARG A 30 -14.82 27.47 -8.83
C ARG A 30 -13.88 26.97 -7.74
N ALA A 31 -12.56 26.99 -7.98
CA ALA A 31 -11.57 26.62 -6.97
C ALA A 31 -11.60 27.55 -5.75
N MET A 32 -11.83 28.87 -5.97
CA MET A 32 -11.95 29.85 -4.88
C MET A 32 -13.28 29.75 -4.11
N GLN A 33 -14.33 29.29 -4.76
CA GLN A 33 -15.66 29.06 -4.16
C GLN A 33 -15.80 27.67 -3.54
N PHE A 34 -14.76 26.85 -3.67
CA PHE A 34 -14.77 25.51 -3.12
C PHE A 34 -14.85 25.59 -1.59
N PRO A 35 -15.92 25.11 -0.96
CA PRO A 35 -16.02 25.09 0.50
C PRO A 35 -14.96 24.11 1.00
N ILE A 36 -13.90 24.62 1.60
CA ILE A 36 -12.97 23.79 2.37
C ILE A 36 -13.68 23.53 3.69
N ASP A 37 -14.51 22.51 3.74
CA ASP A 37 -14.97 21.98 5.01
C ASP A 37 -13.80 21.20 5.61
N LEU A 38 -13.03 21.87 6.49
CA LEU A 38 -11.94 21.22 7.22
C LEU A 38 -12.49 20.29 8.29
N GLY A 39 -13.80 20.10 8.40
CA GLY A 39 -14.44 19.46 9.51
C GLY A 39 -14.15 20.18 10.83
N GLU A 40 -14.73 19.73 11.91
CA GLU A 40 -14.26 20.14 13.24
C GLU A 40 -12.86 19.54 13.43
N THR A 41 -11.84 20.40 13.46
CA THR A 41 -10.49 19.98 13.86
C THR A 41 -10.56 19.55 15.31
N VAL A 42 -10.74 18.26 15.54
CA VAL A 42 -10.58 17.71 16.87
C VAL A 42 -9.11 17.88 17.22
N SER A 43 -8.82 18.77 18.17
CA SER A 43 -7.48 18.90 18.72
C SER A 43 -7.20 17.64 19.54
N VAL A 44 -6.57 16.66 18.90
CA VAL A 44 -6.06 15.49 19.60
C VAL A 44 -4.71 15.88 20.20
N GLN A 45 -4.59 15.82 21.52
CA GLN A 45 -3.27 15.86 22.15
C GLN A 45 -2.55 14.56 21.79
N LEU A 46 -1.55 14.68 20.95
CA LEU A 46 -0.70 13.55 20.63
C LEU A 46 0.12 13.16 21.88
N PRO A 47 0.24 11.87 22.18
CA PRO A 47 1.09 11.40 23.27
C PRO A 47 2.56 11.78 22.95
N VAL A 48 3.33 12.00 24.02
CA VAL A 48 4.79 12.17 23.87
C VAL A 48 5.37 10.79 23.58
N ILE A 49 5.95 10.64 22.41
CA ILE A 49 6.60 9.41 21.95
C ILE A 49 8.10 9.59 22.02
N ASP A 50 8.81 8.66 22.64
CA ASP A 50 10.26 8.58 22.59
C ASP A 50 10.68 8.02 21.21
N GLY A 51 11.07 8.91 20.31
CA GLY A 51 11.44 8.51 18.94
C GLY A 51 12.72 7.69 18.88
N GLU A 52 13.63 7.81 19.86
CA GLU A 52 14.86 7.02 19.92
C GLU A 52 14.54 5.58 20.33
N GLU A 53 13.69 5.38 21.35
CA GLU A 53 13.22 4.05 21.77
C GLU A 53 12.49 3.33 20.62
N VAL A 54 11.59 4.03 19.92
CA VAL A 54 10.88 3.47 18.74
C VAL A 54 11.85 3.07 17.64
N ALA A 55 12.85 3.92 17.35
CA ALA A 55 13.86 3.62 16.34
C ALA A 55 14.70 2.40 16.71
N GLU A 56 15.09 2.25 17.99
CA GLU A 56 15.78 1.07 18.49
C GLU A 56 14.93 -0.20 18.34
N HIS A 57 13.64 -0.14 18.70
CA HIS A 57 12.72 -1.26 18.56
C HIS A 57 12.56 -1.70 17.09
N ILE A 58 12.43 -0.74 16.17
CA ILE A 58 12.43 -1.03 14.73
C ILE A 58 13.76 -1.66 14.34
N GLY A 59 14.90 -1.09 14.76
CA GLY A 59 16.22 -1.62 14.46
C GLY A 59 16.39 -3.07 14.88
N LEU A 60 15.95 -3.43 16.09
CA LEU A 60 15.95 -4.81 16.58
C LEU A 60 15.06 -5.74 15.75
N ALA A 61 13.89 -5.26 15.34
CA ALA A 61 12.96 -6.01 14.49
C ALA A 61 13.55 -6.33 13.10
N LEU A 62 14.35 -5.40 12.53
CA LEU A 62 14.98 -5.56 11.22
C LEU A 62 16.11 -6.60 11.21
N GLN A 63 16.70 -6.90 12.36
CA GLN A 63 17.76 -7.91 12.47
C GLN A 63 17.24 -9.34 12.26
N LEU A 64 15.94 -9.54 12.36
CA LEU A 64 15.31 -10.85 12.17
C LEU A 64 14.92 -11.01 10.70
N LYS A 65 15.58 -11.94 10.00
CA LYS A 65 15.39 -12.21 8.57
C LYS A 65 14.12 -13.05 8.33
N THR A 66 12.96 -12.47 8.57
CA THR A 66 11.65 -13.11 8.38
C THR A 66 11.28 -13.16 6.90
N ILE A 67 12.04 -13.92 6.11
CA ILE A 67 11.83 -14.06 4.68
C ILE A 67 10.85 -15.21 4.45
N SER A 68 9.73 -14.90 3.79
CA SER A 68 8.72 -15.89 3.37
C SER A 68 9.07 -16.50 1.99
N ASP A 69 8.62 -17.74 1.76
CA ASP A 69 8.75 -18.43 0.46
C ASP A 69 7.34 -18.82 -0.02
N PRO A 70 7.04 -18.72 -1.33
CA PRO A 70 5.77 -19.20 -1.89
C PRO A 70 5.44 -20.65 -1.54
N ASP A 71 6.45 -21.47 -1.28
CA ASP A 71 6.32 -22.80 -0.72
C ASP A 71 6.60 -22.75 0.80
N PRO A 72 5.57 -22.82 1.66
CA PRO A 72 5.74 -22.67 3.12
C PRO A 72 6.74 -23.66 3.72
N SER A 73 6.94 -24.81 3.08
CA SER A 73 7.91 -25.81 3.56
C SER A 73 9.38 -25.34 3.44
N LYS A 74 9.64 -24.28 2.69
CA LYS A 74 10.96 -23.68 2.51
C LYS A 74 11.19 -22.46 3.37
N THR A 75 10.14 -21.91 3.97
CA THR A 75 10.25 -20.80 4.91
C THR A 75 10.97 -21.25 6.17
N ASP A 76 12.05 -20.55 6.56
CA ASP A 76 12.69 -20.77 7.84
C ASP A 76 11.80 -20.24 8.97
N PRO A 77 11.29 -21.07 9.89
CA PRO A 77 10.41 -20.62 10.95
C PRO A 77 11.14 -19.88 12.07
N LEU A 78 12.45 -20.06 12.23
CA LEU A 78 13.20 -19.54 13.38
C LEU A 78 13.17 -18.01 13.48
N PRO A 79 13.37 -17.24 12.39
CA PRO A 79 13.25 -15.79 12.45
C PRO A 79 11.87 -15.30 12.89
N PHE A 80 10.78 -15.98 12.48
CA PHE A 80 9.41 -15.62 12.89
C PHE A 80 9.17 -15.89 14.38
N VAL A 81 9.66 -17.03 14.89
CA VAL A 81 9.65 -17.32 16.34
C VAL A 81 10.48 -16.28 17.09
N GLY A 82 11.65 -15.93 16.57
CA GLY A 82 12.50 -14.88 17.13
C GLY A 82 11.79 -13.53 17.17
N PHE A 83 11.12 -13.15 16.09
CA PHE A 83 10.37 -11.89 15.97
C PHE A 83 9.22 -11.83 16.99
N ARG A 84 8.44 -12.89 17.10
CA ARG A 84 7.37 -12.95 18.10
C ARG A 84 7.90 -12.83 19.53
N ASN A 85 9.02 -13.50 19.84
CA ASN A 85 9.65 -13.41 21.17
C ASN A 85 10.18 -12.00 21.43
N LEU A 86 10.74 -11.34 20.41
CA LEU A 86 11.21 -9.96 20.50
C LEU A 86 10.06 -9.02 20.87
N ILE A 87 8.97 -9.01 20.09
CA ILE A 87 7.85 -8.10 20.35
C ILE A 87 7.16 -8.37 21.70
N ARG A 88 7.12 -9.62 22.16
CA ARG A 88 6.62 -9.94 23.51
C ARG A 88 7.55 -9.41 24.60
N THR A 89 8.84 -9.37 24.35
CA THR A 89 9.83 -8.81 25.28
C THR A 89 9.76 -7.29 25.33
N LEU A 90 9.60 -6.64 24.18
CA LEU A 90 9.52 -5.19 24.08
C LEU A 90 8.18 -4.63 24.59
N TYR A 91 7.10 -5.36 24.39
CA TYR A 91 5.73 -4.92 24.69
C TYR A 91 4.98 -5.84 25.65
N PRO A 92 5.51 -6.15 26.83
CA PRO A 92 4.84 -7.10 27.74
C PRO A 92 3.42 -6.65 28.12
N ALA A 93 3.18 -5.34 28.30
CA ALA A 93 1.85 -4.85 28.61
C ALA A 93 0.81 -5.14 27.50
N VAL A 94 1.21 -5.16 26.24
CA VAL A 94 0.32 -5.53 25.13
C VAL A 94 -0.06 -7.01 25.25
N PHE A 95 0.90 -7.89 25.43
CA PHE A 95 0.66 -9.34 25.48
C PHE A 95 0.02 -9.81 26.79
N ASP A 96 0.13 -9.01 27.86
CA ASP A 96 -0.55 -9.29 29.14
C ASP A 96 -2.02 -8.83 29.14
N ASN A 97 -2.40 -7.85 28.29
CA ASN A 97 -3.74 -7.28 28.30
C ASN A 97 -4.57 -7.63 27.06
N LEU A 98 -3.97 -7.96 25.95
CA LEU A 98 -4.66 -8.38 24.74
C LEU A 98 -4.64 -9.91 24.63
N GLN A 99 -5.73 -10.47 24.09
CA GLN A 99 -5.75 -11.90 23.79
C GLN A 99 -4.94 -12.16 22.52
N GLU A 100 -3.85 -12.93 22.64
CA GLU A 100 -3.04 -13.42 21.52
C GLU A 100 -3.55 -14.75 21.00
N GLU A 101 -3.65 -14.85 19.68
CA GLU A 101 -3.90 -16.10 18.96
C GLU A 101 -2.92 -16.23 17.80
N LEU A 102 -2.33 -17.42 17.68
CA LEU A 102 -1.50 -17.77 16.51
C LEU A 102 -2.32 -18.52 15.49
N ILE A 103 -2.23 -18.08 14.26
CA ILE A 103 -2.89 -18.70 13.09
C ILE A 103 -1.78 -19.20 12.17
N ASN A 104 -1.85 -20.50 11.81
CA ASN A 104 -0.82 -21.17 11.01
C ASN A 104 0.60 -20.94 11.55
N ASP A 105 0.76 -21.08 12.87
CA ASP A 105 2.03 -21.04 13.63
C ASP A 105 2.72 -19.66 13.71
N HIS A 106 2.51 -18.75 12.74
CA HIS A 106 3.27 -17.50 12.66
C HIS A 106 2.42 -16.24 12.56
N ALA A 107 1.22 -16.29 11.96
CA ALA A 107 0.36 -15.12 11.91
C ALA A 107 -0.20 -14.81 13.31
N ILE A 108 -0.11 -13.55 13.71
CA ILE A 108 -0.46 -13.09 15.05
C ILE A 108 -1.76 -12.29 14.97
N LEU A 109 -2.77 -12.71 15.70
CA LEU A 109 -4.00 -11.96 15.92
C LEU A 109 -4.08 -11.56 17.39
N LEU A 110 -3.98 -10.25 17.66
CA LEU A 110 -4.19 -9.69 18.98
C LEU A 110 -5.59 -9.08 19.05
N THR A 111 -6.35 -9.43 20.08
CA THR A 111 -7.70 -8.91 20.32
C THR A 111 -7.68 -8.03 21.55
N TRP A 112 -7.91 -6.72 21.36
CA TRP A 112 -8.16 -5.77 22.44
C TRP A 112 -9.66 -5.60 22.61
N GLN A 113 -10.20 -6.27 23.63
CA GLN A 113 -11.64 -6.32 23.84
C GLN A 113 -12.22 -4.94 24.16
N GLY A 114 -13.23 -4.53 23.41
CA GLY A 114 -13.98 -3.32 23.66
C GLY A 114 -14.96 -3.44 24.83
N THR A 115 -15.33 -2.31 25.40
CA THR A 115 -16.31 -2.23 26.51
C THR A 115 -17.76 -2.27 26.04
N ASP A 116 -18.02 -2.03 24.74
CA ASP A 116 -19.34 -2.08 24.10
C ASP A 116 -19.34 -3.09 22.93
N SER A 117 -19.90 -4.25 23.19
CA SER A 117 -20.00 -5.33 22.20
C SER A 117 -21.05 -5.08 21.11
N SER A 118 -21.86 -4.04 21.21
CA SER A 118 -22.82 -3.66 20.16
C SER A 118 -22.15 -2.93 18.99
N LEU A 119 -20.94 -2.40 19.20
CA LEU A 119 -20.19 -1.70 18.18
C LEU A 119 -19.40 -2.68 17.32
N ASN A 120 -19.50 -2.53 16.01
CA ASN A 120 -18.63 -3.26 15.09
C ASN A 120 -17.17 -2.98 15.40
N PRO A 121 -16.32 -4.01 15.47
CA PRO A 121 -14.89 -3.86 15.74
C PRO A 121 -14.16 -3.16 14.58
N ILE A 122 -12.91 -2.77 14.83
CA ILE A 122 -11.99 -2.28 13.84
C ILE A 122 -10.75 -3.17 13.80
N ALA A 123 -10.03 -3.13 12.68
CA ALA A 123 -8.77 -3.86 12.54
C ALA A 123 -7.66 -2.95 12.00
N PHE A 124 -6.47 -3.17 12.51
CA PHE A 124 -5.21 -2.66 11.96
C PHE A 124 -4.37 -3.84 11.52
N THR A 125 -3.85 -3.77 10.31
CA THR A 125 -3.06 -4.85 9.74
C THR A 125 -1.65 -4.40 9.38
N SER A 126 -0.75 -5.34 9.37
CA SER A 126 0.63 -5.21 8.93
C SER A 126 1.20 -6.61 8.74
N HIS A 127 2.42 -6.75 8.22
CA HIS A 127 3.05 -8.06 8.09
C HIS A 127 4.44 -8.12 8.71
N GLN A 128 4.86 -9.34 9.03
CA GLN A 128 6.13 -9.64 9.69
C GLN A 128 7.23 -9.95 8.68
N ASP A 129 6.82 -10.52 7.53
CA ASP A 129 7.75 -10.98 6.51
C ASP A 129 8.32 -9.84 5.68
N VAL A 130 9.37 -10.17 4.96
CA VAL A 130 10.11 -9.24 4.11
C VAL A 130 10.62 -9.98 2.87
N VAL A 131 10.74 -9.28 1.75
CA VAL A 131 11.42 -9.82 0.57
C VAL A 131 12.91 -10.03 0.84
N PRO A 132 13.57 -10.97 0.15
CA PRO A 132 15.02 -11.14 0.22
C PRO A 132 15.76 -9.84 -0.09
N ALA A 133 16.96 -9.70 0.45
CA ALA A 133 17.88 -8.64 0.12
C ALA A 133 19.29 -9.22 -0.05
N ASP A 134 20.05 -8.65 -1.00
CA ASP A 134 21.45 -8.99 -1.15
C ASP A 134 22.24 -8.38 0.02
N ASP A 135 22.80 -9.23 0.86
CA ASP A 135 23.65 -8.88 2.01
C ASP A 135 25.13 -9.28 1.81
N GLY A 136 25.50 -9.61 0.58
CA GLY A 136 26.87 -9.93 0.19
C GLY A 136 27.82 -8.72 0.19
N PRO A 137 29.14 -8.96 -0.02
CA PRO A 137 30.14 -7.90 0.02
C PRO A 137 29.99 -6.85 -1.09
N ASP A 138 29.33 -7.19 -2.19
CA ASP A 138 29.09 -6.29 -3.34
C ASP A 138 27.66 -5.70 -3.30
N SER A 139 26.98 -5.82 -2.17
CA SER A 139 25.61 -5.33 -1.99
C SER A 139 25.52 -3.80 -2.22
N PRO A 140 24.48 -3.30 -2.90
CA PRO A 140 24.29 -1.87 -3.12
C PRO A 140 23.78 -1.12 -1.87
N TRP A 141 23.55 -1.80 -0.75
CA TRP A 141 23.07 -1.19 0.48
C TRP A 141 24.15 -0.35 1.15
N THR A 142 23.79 0.87 1.57
CA THR A 142 24.69 1.76 2.36
C THR A 142 25.07 1.12 3.70
N TYR A 143 24.12 0.48 4.36
CA TYR A 143 24.30 -0.33 5.56
C TYR A 143 23.75 -1.72 5.30
N PRO A 144 24.27 -2.79 5.93
CA PRO A 144 23.75 -4.14 5.69
C PRO A 144 22.23 -4.22 5.90
N PRO A 145 21.47 -4.85 4.98
CA PRO A 145 20.01 -4.78 4.96
C PRO A 145 19.31 -5.35 6.20
N PHE A 146 19.99 -6.18 6.96
CA PHE A 146 19.46 -6.77 8.19
C PHE A 146 20.25 -6.35 9.43
N SER A 147 20.93 -5.20 9.37
CA SER A 147 21.67 -4.69 10.54
C SER A 147 20.81 -3.90 11.51
N GLY A 148 19.69 -3.33 11.05
CA GLY A 148 18.88 -2.43 11.85
C GLY A 148 19.65 -1.17 12.28
N THR A 149 20.54 -0.67 11.44
CA THR A 149 21.45 0.45 11.76
C THR A 149 20.67 1.73 11.94
N LEU A 150 20.95 2.44 13.05
CA LEU A 150 20.49 3.80 13.27
C LEU A 150 21.62 4.75 12.86
N ALA A 151 21.44 5.50 11.79
CA ALA A 151 22.43 6.44 11.29
C ALA A 151 21.74 7.56 10.50
N ASP A 152 22.36 8.75 10.52
CA ASP A 152 21.91 9.91 9.74
C ASP A 152 20.46 10.34 10.00
N GLY A 153 19.89 10.02 11.18
CA GLY A 153 18.52 10.30 11.55
C GLY A 153 17.50 9.31 10.98
N TYR A 154 17.94 8.15 10.49
CA TYR A 154 17.10 7.09 9.91
C TYR A 154 17.37 5.74 10.54
N VAL A 155 16.37 4.87 10.46
CA VAL A 155 16.52 3.43 10.70
C VAL A 155 16.71 2.74 9.35
N TRP A 156 17.86 2.11 9.16
CA TRP A 156 18.23 1.49 7.90
C TRP A 156 18.03 -0.03 7.96
N GLY A 157 17.33 -0.55 6.98
CA GLY A 157 17.21 -1.99 6.80
C GLY A 157 16.00 -2.44 5.99
N ARG A 158 16.05 -3.69 5.52
CA ARG A 158 14.94 -4.36 4.84
C ARG A 158 13.77 -4.52 5.81
N GLY A 159 12.56 -4.08 5.41
CA GLY A 159 11.36 -4.10 6.24
C GLY A 159 11.17 -2.84 7.11
N ALA A 160 12.09 -1.85 7.07
CA ALA A 160 11.92 -0.62 7.83
C ALA A 160 10.67 0.15 7.38
N LEU A 161 10.43 0.23 6.07
CA LEU A 161 9.30 0.91 5.46
C LEU A 161 8.16 -0.07 5.12
N ASP A 162 8.50 -1.25 4.66
CA ASP A 162 7.60 -2.31 4.23
C ASP A 162 7.91 -3.61 5.01
N THR A 163 7.21 -3.91 6.15
CA THR A 163 6.35 -2.97 6.89
C THR A 163 6.50 -3.16 8.40
N LYS A 164 7.66 -3.72 8.85
CA LYS A 164 7.94 -3.87 10.30
C LYS A 164 7.88 -2.53 11.05
N GLY A 165 8.21 -1.42 10.38
CA GLY A 165 8.06 -0.09 10.96
C GLY A 165 6.61 0.20 11.36
N THR A 166 5.63 -0.10 10.51
CA THR A 166 4.20 0.04 10.81
C THR A 166 3.77 -0.91 11.94
N LEU A 167 4.23 -2.17 11.91
CA LEU A 167 3.92 -3.15 12.95
C LEU A 167 4.41 -2.68 14.33
N ILE A 168 5.64 -2.21 14.43
CA ILE A 168 6.21 -1.67 15.66
C ILE A 168 5.45 -0.41 16.10
N ALA A 169 5.11 0.50 15.17
CA ALA A 169 4.33 1.69 15.49
C ALA A 169 2.93 1.35 16.07
N LEU A 170 2.27 0.32 15.57
CA LEU A 170 0.99 -0.17 16.10
C LEU A 170 1.15 -0.73 17.52
N LEU A 171 2.23 -1.48 17.79
CA LEU A 171 2.51 -2.01 19.12
C LEU A 171 2.87 -0.88 20.11
N GLU A 172 3.67 0.10 19.68
CA GLU A 172 4.00 1.29 20.49
C GLU A 172 2.76 2.09 20.86
N ALA A 173 1.91 2.39 19.88
CA ALA A 173 0.67 3.12 20.12
C ALA A 173 -0.23 2.36 21.11
N THR A 174 -0.36 1.05 20.93
CA THR A 174 -1.15 0.19 21.81
C THR A 174 -0.57 0.17 23.23
N ASN A 175 0.75 0.00 23.36
CA ASN A 175 1.45 -0.01 24.63
C ASN A 175 1.29 1.31 25.39
N ASN A 176 1.41 2.44 24.70
CA ASN A 176 1.24 3.75 25.30
C ASN A 176 -0.20 3.98 25.78
N LEU A 177 -1.20 3.62 24.97
CA LEU A 177 -2.60 3.70 25.35
C LEU A 177 -2.91 2.83 26.56
N LEU A 178 -2.37 1.62 26.65
CA LEU A 178 -2.53 0.73 27.80
C LEU A 178 -1.90 1.35 29.05
N ARG A 179 -0.71 1.94 28.95
CA ARG A 179 -0.04 2.61 30.08
C ARG A 179 -0.82 3.83 30.59
N GLU A 180 -1.54 4.51 29.71
CA GLU A 180 -2.45 5.60 30.07
C GLU A 180 -3.80 5.12 30.62
N GLY A 181 -4.03 3.80 30.68
CA GLY A 181 -5.27 3.21 31.15
C GLY A 181 -6.44 3.33 30.16
N PHE A 182 -6.15 3.58 28.88
CA PHE A 182 -7.17 3.64 27.85
C PHE A 182 -7.91 2.31 27.72
N ARG A 183 -9.24 2.38 27.56
CA ARG A 183 -10.10 1.24 27.27
C ARG A 183 -10.93 1.54 26.02
N PRO A 184 -10.77 0.78 24.94
CA PRO A 184 -11.53 1.02 23.74
C PRO A 184 -13.01 0.74 23.94
N LEU A 185 -13.88 1.53 23.34
CA LEU A 185 -15.31 1.24 23.30
C LEU A 185 -15.58 0.01 22.43
N ARG A 186 -15.07 0.01 21.21
CA ARG A 186 -15.18 -1.12 20.27
C ARG A 186 -13.96 -2.02 20.34
N THR A 187 -14.14 -3.29 20.06
CA THR A 187 -13.01 -4.23 19.94
C THR A 187 -12.06 -3.79 18.84
N ILE A 188 -10.75 -3.88 19.12
CA ILE A 188 -9.69 -3.59 18.18
C ILE A 188 -8.92 -4.90 17.91
N TYR A 189 -8.76 -5.23 16.65
CA TYR A 189 -7.89 -6.31 16.21
C TYR A 189 -6.59 -5.74 15.67
N LEU A 190 -5.45 -6.29 16.13
CA LEU A 190 -4.16 -6.10 15.47
C LEU A 190 -3.83 -7.43 14.79
N ALA A 191 -3.72 -7.41 13.48
CA ALA A 191 -3.58 -8.60 12.67
C ALA A 191 -2.25 -8.54 11.88
N PHE A 192 -1.29 -9.40 12.24
CA PHE A 192 0.04 -9.39 11.67
C PHE A 192 0.28 -10.67 10.86
N GLY A 193 0.19 -10.55 9.54
CA GLY A 193 0.49 -11.62 8.59
C GLY A 193 1.97 -12.03 8.62
N HIS A 194 2.31 -13.14 7.99
CA HIS A 194 3.68 -13.64 7.93
C HIS A 194 4.13 -14.08 6.54
N ASP A 195 3.29 -13.87 5.52
CA ASP A 195 3.50 -14.30 4.14
C ASP A 195 2.88 -13.33 3.12
N GLU A 196 2.81 -12.02 3.47
CA GLU A 196 2.23 -10.99 2.60
C GLU A 196 2.99 -10.93 1.27
N GLU A 197 4.32 -10.90 1.34
CA GLU A 197 5.25 -10.80 0.21
C GLU A 197 5.14 -11.96 -0.80
N VAL A 198 4.42 -13.02 -0.39
CA VAL A 198 4.17 -14.22 -1.22
C VAL A 198 2.69 -14.57 -1.33
N SER A 199 1.80 -13.60 -1.19
CA SER A 199 0.34 -13.65 -1.41
C SER A 199 -0.55 -13.70 -0.16
N GLY A 200 -0.02 -13.72 1.06
CA GLY A 200 -0.79 -13.62 2.30
C GLY A 200 -1.75 -14.79 2.59
N THR A 201 -1.55 -15.94 1.92
CA THR A 201 -2.51 -17.05 1.96
C THR A 201 -2.63 -17.68 3.35
N TYR A 202 -1.50 -17.84 4.04
CA TYR A 202 -1.45 -18.49 5.35
C TYR A 202 -1.47 -17.49 6.51
N GLY A 203 -1.20 -16.21 6.23
CA GLY A 203 -1.24 -15.09 7.17
C GLY A 203 -2.55 -14.32 7.11
N ALA A 204 -2.58 -13.22 6.38
CA ALA A 204 -3.70 -12.27 6.35
C ALA A 204 -5.02 -12.94 5.94
N LYS A 205 -5.02 -13.76 4.88
CA LYS A 205 -6.22 -14.49 4.44
C LYS A 205 -6.74 -15.45 5.53
N ALA A 206 -5.86 -16.21 6.17
CA ALA A 206 -6.26 -17.14 7.22
C ALA A 206 -6.82 -16.41 8.46
N ILE A 207 -6.27 -15.24 8.80
CA ILE A 207 -6.85 -14.36 9.84
C ILE A 207 -8.25 -13.90 9.42
N ALA A 208 -8.41 -13.39 8.19
CA ALA A 208 -9.70 -12.95 7.67
C ALA A 208 -10.75 -14.06 7.70
N GLU A 209 -10.43 -15.26 7.23
CA GLU A 209 -11.31 -16.43 7.28
C GLU A 209 -11.66 -16.83 8.72
N THR A 210 -10.73 -16.64 9.67
CA THR A 210 -10.99 -16.91 11.08
C THR A 210 -11.97 -15.92 11.68
N LEU A 211 -11.84 -14.63 11.37
CA LEU A 211 -12.78 -13.59 11.79
C LEU A 211 -14.14 -13.78 11.12
N GLU A 212 -14.19 -14.13 9.84
CA GLU A 212 -15.42 -14.43 9.11
C GLU A 212 -16.20 -15.61 9.74
N ARG A 213 -15.51 -16.73 10.05
CA ARG A 213 -16.13 -17.87 10.74
C ARG A 213 -16.71 -17.51 12.12
N ARG A 214 -16.20 -16.47 12.75
CA ARG A 214 -16.71 -15.93 14.03
C ARG A 214 -17.85 -14.94 13.84
N GLY A 215 -18.24 -14.65 12.59
CA GLY A 215 -19.26 -13.66 12.26
C GLY A 215 -18.84 -12.22 12.51
N VAL A 216 -17.55 -11.94 12.57
CA VAL A 216 -17.02 -10.59 12.80
C VAL A 216 -17.28 -9.73 11.56
N GLN A 217 -17.94 -8.58 11.79
CA GLN A 217 -18.13 -7.54 10.79
C GLN A 217 -17.36 -6.30 11.22
N LEU A 218 -16.33 -5.95 10.49
CA LEU A 218 -15.51 -4.78 10.79
C LEU A 218 -16.25 -3.49 10.40
N ALA A 219 -16.14 -2.45 11.23
CA ALA A 219 -16.54 -1.09 10.86
C ALA A 219 -15.58 -0.49 9.84
N PHE A 220 -14.29 -0.73 10.00
CA PHE A 220 -13.24 -0.46 9.00
C PHE A 220 -12.00 -1.31 9.30
N LEU A 221 -11.14 -1.39 8.29
CA LEU A 221 -9.80 -1.96 8.39
C LEU A 221 -8.82 -0.92 7.86
N LEU A 222 -7.73 -0.70 8.58
CA LEU A 222 -6.59 0.09 8.13
C LEU A 222 -5.42 -0.86 7.91
N ASP A 223 -4.95 -0.89 6.68
CA ASP A 223 -3.78 -1.66 6.25
C ASP A 223 -2.60 -0.75 5.98
N GLU A 224 -1.51 -1.31 5.56
CA GLU A 224 -0.30 -0.60 5.14
C GLU A 224 -0.46 0.12 3.79
N GLY A 225 0.64 0.71 3.30
CA GLY A 225 0.74 1.28 1.94
C GLY A 225 0.52 2.78 1.87
N GLY A 226 0.17 3.44 2.99
CA GLY A 226 0.15 4.89 3.10
C GLY A 226 1.50 5.45 3.57
N PHE A 227 1.83 6.65 3.13
CA PHE A 227 3.00 7.37 3.64
C PHE A 227 2.74 8.87 3.68
N VAL A 228 3.49 9.55 4.56
CA VAL A 228 3.54 11.01 4.59
C VAL A 228 4.72 11.45 3.75
N SER A 229 4.50 12.29 2.77
CA SER A 229 5.54 12.77 1.86
C SER A 229 5.56 14.28 1.77
N GLU A 230 6.75 14.84 1.73
CA GLU A 230 6.96 16.25 1.42
C GLU A 230 7.10 16.45 -0.10
N SER A 231 6.56 17.56 -0.60
CA SER A 231 6.70 17.96 -2.01
C SER A 231 6.12 16.96 -3.05
N ILE A 232 5.24 16.05 -2.65
CA ILE A 232 4.60 15.10 -3.58
C ILE A 232 3.60 15.78 -4.50
N MET A 233 2.99 16.88 -4.05
CA MET A 233 2.03 17.67 -4.82
C MET A 233 2.65 19.01 -5.23
N PRO A 234 2.66 19.36 -6.54
CA PRO A 234 3.17 20.65 -7.00
C PRO A 234 2.48 21.82 -6.28
N GLY A 235 3.27 22.72 -5.72
CA GLY A 235 2.77 23.92 -5.00
C GLY A 235 2.40 23.69 -3.54
N VAL A 236 2.37 22.47 -3.03
CA VAL A 236 2.14 22.15 -1.61
C VAL A 236 3.48 21.92 -0.93
N LYS A 237 3.80 22.76 0.08
CA LYS A 237 5.04 22.66 0.86
C LYS A 237 4.87 21.86 2.16
N ALA A 238 3.65 21.74 2.64
CA ALA A 238 3.36 20.97 3.85
C ALA A 238 3.49 19.46 3.57
N PRO A 239 3.84 18.67 4.59
CA PRO A 239 3.73 17.21 4.49
C PRO A 239 2.31 16.77 4.14
N VAL A 240 2.17 15.82 3.24
CA VAL A 240 0.89 15.28 2.77
C VAL A 240 0.83 13.80 3.10
N GLY A 241 -0.14 13.42 3.94
CA GLY A 241 -0.48 12.01 4.19
C GLY A 241 -1.38 11.49 3.07
N LEU A 242 -0.98 10.38 2.46
CA LEU A 242 -1.79 9.70 1.45
C LEU A 242 -2.49 8.50 2.07
N ILE A 243 -3.80 8.48 1.96
CA ILE A 243 -4.62 7.35 2.40
C ILE A 243 -5.18 6.68 1.14
N GLY A 244 -4.74 5.45 0.88
CA GLY A 244 -5.32 4.61 -0.16
C GLY A 244 -6.68 4.09 0.30
N VAL A 245 -7.69 4.25 -0.54
CA VAL A 245 -9.08 3.90 -0.20
C VAL A 245 -9.61 2.76 -1.08
N ALA A 246 -8.80 2.30 -2.03
CA ALA A 246 -9.07 1.17 -2.89
C ALA A 246 -7.78 0.58 -3.42
N GLU A 247 -7.77 -0.71 -3.67
CA GLU A 247 -6.67 -1.44 -4.23
C GLU A 247 -7.09 -2.19 -5.50
N LYS A 248 -6.15 -2.34 -6.43
CA LYS A 248 -6.40 -3.12 -7.66
C LYS A 248 -6.27 -4.60 -7.38
N GLY A 249 -7.12 -5.40 -8.03
CA GLY A 249 -6.93 -6.84 -8.06
C GLY A 249 -5.60 -7.22 -8.72
N HIS A 250 -4.95 -8.25 -8.19
CA HIS A 250 -3.74 -8.84 -8.73
C HIS A 250 -4.02 -10.23 -9.29
N VAL A 251 -3.45 -10.56 -10.45
CA VAL A 251 -3.52 -11.90 -11.04
C VAL A 251 -2.18 -12.28 -11.65
N THR A 252 -1.71 -13.47 -11.32
CA THR A 252 -0.55 -14.08 -11.97
C THR A 252 -1.02 -15.09 -13.01
N LEU A 253 -0.60 -14.91 -14.26
CA LEU A 253 -0.90 -15.80 -15.37
C LEU A 253 0.34 -16.62 -15.73
N LYS A 254 0.23 -17.95 -15.69
CA LYS A 254 1.27 -18.86 -16.17
C LYS A 254 0.89 -19.34 -17.57
N LEU A 255 1.62 -18.85 -18.58
CA LEU A 255 1.42 -19.28 -19.95
C LEU A 255 2.33 -20.47 -20.27
N ARG A 256 1.75 -21.51 -20.86
CA ARG A 256 2.47 -22.71 -21.30
C ARG A 256 2.07 -23.05 -22.73
N ALA A 257 3.04 -23.24 -23.60
CA ALA A 257 2.84 -23.77 -24.95
C ALA A 257 3.64 -25.04 -25.14
N GLU A 258 2.99 -26.07 -25.67
CA GLU A 258 3.62 -27.34 -26.00
C GLU A 258 3.39 -27.62 -27.46
N VAL A 259 4.45 -27.98 -28.17
CA VAL A 259 4.42 -28.38 -29.57
C VAL A 259 5.17 -29.69 -29.70
N LYS A 260 4.65 -30.60 -30.54
CA LYS A 260 5.35 -31.86 -30.86
C LYS A 260 6.71 -31.54 -31.43
N GLY A 261 7.76 -32.08 -30.81
CA GLY A 261 9.14 -31.93 -31.29
C GLY A 261 9.30 -32.50 -32.71
N GLY A 262 10.25 -31.90 -33.46
CA GLY A 262 10.55 -32.29 -34.80
C GLY A 262 12.02 -31.98 -35.17
N HIS A 263 12.44 -32.36 -36.36
CA HIS A 263 13.78 -32.06 -36.87
C HIS A 263 13.87 -30.56 -37.21
N SER A 264 14.96 -29.90 -36.81
CA SER A 264 15.14 -28.45 -37.01
C SER A 264 15.13 -27.99 -38.47
N ALA A 265 15.43 -28.90 -39.41
CA ALA A 265 15.36 -28.62 -40.88
C ALA A 265 13.91 -28.61 -41.41
N TYR A 266 12.93 -29.10 -40.63
CA TYR A 266 11.52 -29.13 -40.99
C TYR A 266 10.70 -28.59 -39.82
N PRO A 267 10.84 -27.27 -39.50
CA PRO A 267 10.13 -26.68 -38.38
C PRO A 267 8.63 -26.70 -38.65
N PRO A 268 7.80 -26.88 -37.59
CA PRO A 268 6.34 -26.71 -37.70
C PRO A 268 6.00 -25.27 -38.07
N GLU A 269 4.84 -25.04 -38.71
CA GLU A 269 4.34 -23.69 -39.01
C GLU A 269 4.25 -22.79 -37.76
N ASN A 270 3.88 -23.39 -36.62
CA ASN A 270 3.78 -22.71 -35.35
C ASN A 270 4.71 -23.36 -34.33
N THR A 271 5.69 -22.63 -33.86
CA THR A 271 6.60 -23.06 -32.81
C THR A 271 5.99 -22.69 -31.44
N ALA A 272 6.38 -23.39 -30.36
CA ALA A 272 5.98 -23.05 -29.01
C ALA A 272 6.37 -21.61 -28.63
N ILE A 273 7.55 -21.16 -29.09
CA ILE A 273 8.03 -19.78 -28.88
C ILE A 273 7.11 -18.79 -29.61
N GLY A 274 6.74 -19.08 -30.88
CA GLY A 274 5.84 -18.22 -31.64
C GLY A 274 4.46 -18.11 -31.00
N ALA A 275 3.91 -19.23 -30.51
CA ALA A 275 2.63 -19.24 -29.80
C ALA A 275 2.67 -18.43 -28.50
N LEU A 276 3.72 -18.57 -27.68
CA LEU A 276 3.91 -17.79 -26.47
C LEU A 276 4.11 -16.30 -26.78
N SER A 277 4.93 -15.96 -27.78
CA SER A 277 5.16 -14.57 -28.18
C SER A 277 3.86 -13.90 -28.62
N LEU A 278 3.03 -14.61 -29.41
CA LEU A 278 1.73 -14.09 -29.82
C LEU A 278 0.78 -13.88 -28.64
N ALA A 279 0.72 -14.83 -27.72
CA ALA A 279 -0.11 -14.71 -26.52
C ALA A 279 0.32 -13.53 -25.65
N ILE A 280 1.62 -13.34 -25.41
CA ILE A 280 2.17 -12.22 -24.65
C ILE A 280 1.86 -10.90 -25.36
N SER A 281 2.13 -10.80 -26.67
CA SER A 281 1.83 -9.59 -27.43
C SER A 281 0.34 -9.25 -27.43
N THR A 282 -0.53 -10.28 -27.43
CA THR A 282 -1.99 -10.07 -27.38
C THR A 282 -2.41 -9.52 -26.02
N LEU A 283 -1.85 -10.04 -24.92
CA LEU A 283 -2.12 -9.53 -23.56
C LEU A 283 -1.64 -8.09 -23.40
N GLU A 284 -0.43 -7.78 -23.88
CA GLU A 284 0.13 -6.42 -23.85
C GLU A 284 -0.70 -5.42 -24.67
N ALA A 285 -1.22 -5.86 -25.84
CA ALA A 285 -2.04 -5.01 -26.70
C ALA A 285 -3.46 -4.80 -26.18
N ASN A 286 -3.95 -5.64 -25.28
CA ASN A 286 -5.30 -5.61 -24.74
C ASN A 286 -5.26 -5.53 -23.20
N PRO A 287 -4.82 -4.40 -22.62
CA PRO A 287 -4.80 -4.24 -21.18
C PRO A 287 -6.22 -4.34 -20.61
N PHE A 288 -6.34 -4.81 -19.37
CA PHE A 288 -7.61 -4.84 -18.67
C PHE A 288 -8.29 -3.46 -18.66
N PRO A 289 -9.64 -3.42 -18.73
CA PRO A 289 -10.37 -2.17 -18.66
C PRO A 289 -10.01 -1.42 -17.37
N GLN A 290 -9.72 -0.13 -17.52
CA GLN A 290 -9.55 0.75 -16.37
C GLN A 290 -10.93 1.30 -16.00
N THR A 291 -11.41 0.97 -14.79
CA THR A 291 -12.67 1.50 -14.27
C THR A 291 -12.39 2.45 -13.12
N LEU A 292 -13.21 3.48 -13.02
CA LEU A 292 -13.18 4.46 -11.92
C LEU A 292 -14.31 4.23 -10.91
N ASP A 293 -15.01 3.10 -11.03
CA ASP A 293 -16.22 2.84 -10.27
C ASP A 293 -15.98 2.92 -8.76
N MET A 294 -14.84 2.40 -8.29
CA MET A 294 -14.44 2.53 -6.88
C MET A 294 -14.09 3.97 -6.50
N VAL A 295 -13.45 4.71 -7.39
CA VAL A 295 -13.14 6.14 -7.17
C VAL A 295 -14.43 6.96 -7.17
N GLU A 296 -15.39 6.66 -8.05
CA GLU A 296 -16.71 7.29 -8.06
C GLU A 296 -17.50 6.97 -6.77
N PHE A 297 -17.49 5.73 -6.31
CA PHE A 297 -18.09 5.32 -5.04
C PHE A 297 -17.45 6.06 -3.86
N MET A 298 -16.16 6.14 -3.80
CA MET A 298 -15.42 6.81 -2.72
C MET A 298 -15.60 8.33 -2.76
N MET A 299 -15.62 8.93 -3.94
CA MET A 299 -15.90 10.35 -4.12
C MET A 299 -17.36 10.70 -3.80
N SER A 300 -18.26 9.73 -3.76
CA SER A 300 -19.65 9.96 -3.34
C SER A 300 -19.78 10.21 -1.82
N PHE A 301 -18.77 9.84 -1.03
CA PHE A 301 -18.67 10.15 0.40
C PHE A 301 -17.98 11.49 0.68
N VAL A 302 -17.25 12.03 -0.29
CA VAL A 302 -16.64 13.35 -0.24
C VAL A 302 -17.52 14.26 -1.08
N GLU A 303 -18.35 15.06 -0.46
CA GLU A 303 -19.37 15.98 -0.98
C GLU A 303 -19.59 16.05 -2.50
N LYS A 304 -20.87 16.04 -2.90
CA LYS A 304 -21.38 15.98 -4.28
C LYS A 304 -20.76 16.97 -5.29
N ASP A 305 -20.09 18.00 -4.83
CA ASP A 305 -19.54 19.06 -5.70
C ASP A 305 -18.14 18.76 -6.23
N TRP A 306 -17.37 17.90 -5.57
CA TRP A 306 -16.08 17.40 -6.06
C TRP A 306 -16.22 16.56 -7.34
N LEU A 307 -17.27 15.78 -7.46
CA LEU A 307 -17.56 14.94 -8.63
C LEU A 307 -17.72 15.73 -9.92
N GLN A 308 -18.12 17.01 -9.86
CA GLN A 308 -18.29 17.84 -11.04
C GLN A 308 -16.97 18.29 -11.68
N VAL A 309 -15.91 18.50 -10.88
CA VAL A 309 -14.56 18.87 -11.37
C VAL A 309 -13.84 17.67 -11.99
N TRP A 310 -14.10 16.47 -11.49
CA TRP A 310 -13.41 15.23 -11.90
C TRP A 310 -14.08 14.49 -13.06
N LYS A 311 -15.30 14.84 -13.43
CA LYS A 311 -15.99 14.30 -14.63
C LYS A 311 -15.36 14.73 -15.97
N TRP A 312 -14.24 15.44 -15.92
CA TRP A 312 -13.49 15.78 -17.14
C TRP A 312 -12.59 14.59 -17.53
N PRO A 313 -12.83 13.96 -18.71
CA PRO A 313 -12.16 12.71 -19.09
C PRO A 313 -10.64 12.80 -19.17
N GLY A 314 -10.09 14.01 -19.36
CA GLY A 314 -8.65 14.25 -19.46
C GLY A 314 -7.92 14.26 -18.12
N LEU A 315 -8.50 14.84 -17.07
CA LEU A 315 -7.87 14.90 -15.73
C LEU A 315 -7.94 13.56 -14.99
N ALA A 316 -9.08 12.87 -15.12
CA ALA A 316 -9.23 11.53 -14.57
C ALA A 316 -8.21 10.53 -15.15
N ARG A 317 -7.94 10.61 -16.47
CA ARG A 317 -6.88 9.78 -17.10
C ARG A 317 -5.48 10.14 -16.64
N GLN A 318 -5.18 11.42 -16.39
CA GLN A 318 -3.88 11.83 -15.88
C GLN A 318 -3.65 11.36 -14.44
N TRP A 319 -4.68 11.40 -13.59
CA TRP A 319 -4.60 10.92 -12.22
C TRP A 319 -4.45 9.39 -12.14
N GLN A 320 -5.21 8.66 -12.95
CA GLN A 320 -5.03 7.21 -13.09
C GLN A 320 -3.63 6.84 -13.60
N CYS A 321 -3.07 7.59 -14.55
CA CYS A 321 -1.70 7.38 -15.00
C CYS A 321 -0.67 7.65 -13.88
N PHE A 322 -0.95 8.53 -12.93
CA PHE A 322 -0.03 8.85 -11.84
C PHE A 322 -0.03 7.77 -10.74
N GLN A 323 -1.19 7.25 -10.35
CA GLN A 323 -1.28 6.16 -9.36
C GLN A 323 -1.05 4.77 -9.98
N VAL A 324 -1.74 4.46 -11.08
CA VAL A 324 -1.67 3.16 -11.76
C VAL A 324 -0.36 2.98 -12.54
N GLY A 325 0.21 4.05 -13.10
CA GLY A 325 1.42 3.97 -13.92
C GLY A 325 2.70 3.73 -13.14
N LYS A 326 2.82 4.22 -11.91
CA LYS A 326 4.00 3.97 -11.06
C LYS A 326 3.92 2.65 -10.31
N ILE A 327 2.80 2.33 -9.70
CA ILE A 327 2.63 1.09 -8.93
C ILE A 327 2.45 -0.12 -9.87
N GLY A 328 1.61 0.00 -10.90
CA GLY A 328 1.33 -1.10 -11.83
C GLY A 328 2.50 -1.50 -12.75
N ARG A 329 3.39 -0.56 -13.12
CA ARG A 329 4.58 -0.89 -13.92
C ARG A 329 5.74 -1.43 -13.07
N ALA A 330 5.89 -1.01 -11.85
CA ALA A 330 6.89 -1.55 -10.95
C ALA A 330 6.55 -3.00 -10.58
N SER A 331 5.32 -3.30 -10.14
CA SER A 331 4.90 -4.66 -9.81
C SER A 331 4.88 -5.63 -11.01
N CYS A 332 4.60 -5.15 -12.23
CA CYS A 332 4.70 -5.98 -13.43
C CYS A 332 6.15 -6.19 -13.93
N ARG A 333 7.10 -5.29 -13.60
CA ARG A 333 8.51 -5.45 -14.03
C ARG A 333 9.36 -6.24 -13.04
N GLU A 334 9.01 -6.26 -11.79
CA GLU A 334 9.75 -6.99 -10.76
C GLU A 334 9.39 -8.49 -10.66
N ARG A 335 8.36 -8.94 -11.40
CA ARG A 335 7.90 -10.35 -11.38
C ARG A 335 7.94 -11.06 -12.74
N VAL A 336 8.71 -10.55 -13.70
CA VAL A 336 8.95 -11.26 -14.98
C VAL A 336 10.34 -11.82 -15.00
#